data_c1620b24c518ef2ebd25748b2b1f71d6
#
_entry.id   c1620b24c518ef2ebd25748b2b1f71d6
#
_cell.length_a   1.000
_cell.length_b   1.000
_cell.length_c   1.000
_cell.angle_alpha   90.00
_cell.angle_beta   90.00
_cell.angle_gamma   90.00
#
_symmetry.space_group_name_H-M   'P 1'
#
loop_
_entity.id
_entity.type
_entity.pdbx_description
1 polymer ?
#
loop_
_entity_poly.entity_id
_entity_poly.type
_entity_poly.pdbx_seq_one_letter_code
_entity_poly.pdbx_strand_id
1 'polypeptide(L)'
;MKNVLILGVNGFIGHHLSKYLLAHTDWHIYGMDLQSERVSTMLANPRFHFVEGDITINLEWVEYHVRKCDVILPLVAIATPATYVREPLRVFELDFEANLPIIRHCVKYKKRVVFPSTSEVYGASRDKEFDPETTELILGPIHKQRWIYSCVKQLLDRIIWAYGQQGLQFTLFRPFNWIGSGLDSMDDPKEGSSRVLTQFLGHIVRGEPIKLVDGGTQTRAFTFIDDAVECLTTLIDNPNGIADGKIYNIGNPHNSYSIRKLAEMMLEIALSRPEYAPTARNTKLIDVSALDYYGKGYADIPARLPSIKNTTAELKWTPKTDMRTALMAIFDSYAHALPSASALLSRDA
;
A
#
# COMPACT_ATOMS: atom_id res chain seq x y z
N MET A 1 22.85 -8.67 -14.11
CA MET A 1 22.45 -7.32 -13.63
C MET A 1 21.09 -7.03 -14.23
N LYS A 2 20.08 -6.71 -13.43
CA LYS A 2 18.68 -6.50 -13.86
C LYS A 2 18.34 -5.01 -13.81
N ASN A 3 17.57 -4.52 -14.77
CA ASN A 3 17.03 -3.16 -14.78
C ASN A 3 15.55 -3.20 -14.38
N VAL A 4 15.17 -2.48 -13.35
CA VAL A 4 13.82 -2.45 -12.81
C VAL A 4 13.23 -1.04 -12.98
N LEU A 5 12.08 -0.94 -13.64
CA LEU A 5 11.34 0.33 -13.74
C LEU A 5 10.27 0.38 -12.65
N ILE A 6 10.31 1.41 -11.81
CA ILE A 6 9.32 1.67 -10.76
C ILE A 6 8.67 3.03 -11.03
N LEU A 7 7.43 3.01 -11.47
CA LEU A 7 6.60 4.21 -11.63
C LEU A 7 5.82 4.43 -10.32
N GLY A 8 5.94 5.61 -9.72
CA GLY A 8 5.50 5.83 -8.34
C GLY A 8 6.58 5.47 -7.31
N VAL A 9 7.85 5.74 -7.65
CA VAL A 9 9.04 5.33 -6.86
C VAL A 9 9.15 6.08 -5.54
N ASN A 10 8.63 7.30 -5.43
CA ASN A 10 8.57 8.09 -4.20
C ASN A 10 7.37 7.74 -3.30
N GLY A 11 6.46 6.89 -3.78
CA GLY A 11 5.36 6.34 -3.00
C GLY A 11 5.84 5.41 -1.88
N PHE A 12 4.92 5.02 -0.97
CA PHE A 12 5.25 4.17 0.18
C PHE A 12 5.95 2.86 -0.23
N ILE A 13 5.37 2.11 -1.17
CA ILE A 13 5.93 0.83 -1.64
C ILE A 13 7.22 1.08 -2.44
N GLY A 14 7.18 2.04 -3.37
CA GLY A 14 8.30 2.34 -4.27
C GLY A 14 9.56 2.73 -3.52
N HIS A 15 9.44 3.60 -2.52
CA HIS A 15 10.55 4.02 -1.67
C HIS A 15 11.19 2.85 -0.90
N HIS A 16 10.39 2.09 -0.14
CA HIS A 16 10.89 0.97 0.65
C HIS A 16 11.50 -0.13 -0.22
N LEU A 17 10.83 -0.46 -1.34
CA LEU A 17 11.34 -1.43 -2.30
C LEU A 17 12.67 -0.98 -2.91
N SER A 18 12.76 0.27 -3.37
CA SER A 18 14.01 0.79 -3.94
C SER A 18 15.15 0.75 -2.95
N LYS A 19 14.92 1.15 -1.71
CA LYS A 19 15.91 1.08 -0.63
C LYS A 19 16.38 -0.36 -0.39
N TYR A 20 15.43 -1.31 -0.34
CA TYR A 20 15.73 -2.72 -0.15
C TYR A 20 16.53 -3.29 -1.32
N LEU A 21 16.11 -3.04 -2.57
CA LEU A 21 16.80 -3.53 -3.77
C LEU A 21 18.23 -3.00 -3.86
N LEU A 22 18.47 -1.71 -3.59
CA LEU A 22 19.81 -1.12 -3.60
C LEU A 22 20.73 -1.72 -2.52
N ALA A 23 20.18 -2.15 -1.40
CA ALA A 23 20.95 -2.76 -0.31
C ALA A 23 21.27 -4.24 -0.54
N HIS A 24 20.38 -5.00 -1.20
CA HIS A 24 20.45 -6.46 -1.26
C HIS A 24 20.70 -7.04 -2.65
N THR A 25 20.75 -6.20 -3.70
CA THR A 25 20.97 -6.63 -5.08
C THR A 25 22.00 -5.75 -5.78
N ASP A 26 22.43 -6.17 -6.98
CA ASP A 26 23.26 -5.39 -7.90
C ASP A 26 22.44 -4.70 -9.01
N TRP A 27 21.11 -4.64 -8.86
CA TRP A 27 20.20 -4.16 -9.90
C TRP A 27 20.20 -2.63 -10.02
N HIS A 28 19.88 -2.16 -11.22
CA HIS A 28 19.63 -0.75 -11.49
C HIS A 28 18.12 -0.46 -11.38
N ILE A 29 17.81 0.63 -10.72
CA ILE A 29 16.43 1.10 -10.54
C ILE A 29 16.23 2.37 -11.36
N TYR A 30 15.25 2.36 -12.22
CA TYR A 30 14.77 3.52 -12.96
C TYR A 30 13.42 3.92 -12.36
N GLY A 31 13.30 5.16 -11.90
CA GLY A 31 12.12 5.62 -11.19
C GLY A 31 11.59 6.95 -11.70
N MET A 32 10.26 7.08 -11.73
CA MET A 32 9.57 8.35 -11.94
C MET A 32 8.52 8.56 -10.85
N ASP A 33 8.44 9.78 -10.34
CA ASP A 33 7.39 10.24 -9.45
C ASP A 33 7.23 11.76 -9.57
N LEU A 34 6.14 12.30 -9.05
CA LEU A 34 5.88 13.75 -9.02
C LEU A 34 6.82 14.52 -8.09
N GLN A 35 7.42 13.86 -7.12
CA GLN A 35 8.24 14.43 -6.05
C GLN A 35 9.38 13.47 -5.69
N SER A 36 10.37 13.94 -4.94
CA SER A 36 11.60 13.19 -4.63
C SER A 36 11.97 13.10 -3.16
N GLU A 37 11.15 13.64 -2.25
CA GLU A 37 11.52 13.82 -0.84
C GLU A 37 11.91 12.50 -0.16
N ARG A 38 11.12 11.43 -0.37
CA ARG A 38 11.38 10.14 0.27
C ARG A 38 12.57 9.42 -0.34
N VAL A 39 12.81 9.61 -1.63
CA VAL A 39 13.93 8.97 -2.35
C VAL A 39 15.21 9.80 -2.30
N SER A 40 15.20 10.99 -1.68
CA SER A 40 16.31 11.95 -1.65
C SER A 40 17.64 11.32 -1.21
N THR A 41 17.63 10.43 -0.22
CA THR A 41 18.83 9.74 0.27
C THR A 41 19.42 8.72 -0.72
N MET A 42 18.65 8.35 -1.74
CA MET A 42 19.07 7.38 -2.77
C MET A 42 19.60 8.06 -4.04
N LEU A 43 19.36 9.37 -4.22
CA LEU A 43 19.71 10.11 -5.46
C LEU A 43 21.22 10.08 -5.79
N ALA A 44 22.06 9.97 -4.78
CA ALA A 44 23.52 9.87 -4.96
C ALA A 44 24.00 8.46 -5.33
N ASN A 45 23.13 7.43 -5.28
CA ASN A 45 23.50 6.06 -5.61
C ASN A 45 23.58 5.87 -7.14
N PRO A 46 24.72 5.43 -7.71
CA PRO A 46 24.89 5.30 -9.17
C PRO A 46 23.97 4.26 -9.82
N ARG A 47 23.32 3.42 -9.03
CA ARG A 47 22.32 2.42 -9.50
C ARG A 47 20.89 2.92 -9.39
N PHE A 48 20.65 4.13 -8.88
CA PHE A 48 19.32 4.72 -8.76
C PHE A 48 19.18 5.89 -9.74
N HIS A 49 18.33 5.74 -10.74
CA HIS A 49 18.10 6.71 -11.81
C HIS A 49 16.70 7.29 -11.67
N PHE A 50 16.58 8.44 -11.06
CA PHE A 50 15.33 9.12 -10.80
C PHE A 50 15.07 10.26 -11.77
N VAL A 51 13.81 10.44 -12.16
CA VAL A 51 13.31 11.63 -12.83
C VAL A 51 12.02 12.09 -12.15
N GLU A 52 11.91 13.38 -11.90
CA GLU A 52 10.67 14.00 -11.48
C GLU A 52 9.77 14.18 -12.70
N GLY A 53 8.55 13.65 -12.62
CA GLY A 53 7.62 13.67 -13.77
C GLY A 53 6.29 12.97 -13.48
N ASP A 54 5.35 13.20 -14.39
CA ASP A 54 4.00 12.62 -14.36
C ASP A 54 3.84 11.56 -15.46
N ILE A 55 3.42 10.36 -15.09
CA ILE A 55 3.22 9.24 -16.04
C ILE A 55 2.14 9.54 -17.09
N THR A 56 1.22 10.48 -16.83
CA THR A 56 0.17 10.90 -17.75
C THR A 56 0.65 11.91 -18.79
N ILE A 57 1.80 12.56 -18.53
CA ILE A 57 2.39 13.60 -19.39
C ILE A 57 3.67 13.09 -20.06
N ASN A 58 4.54 12.41 -19.31
CA ASN A 58 5.86 11.99 -19.78
C ASN A 58 5.82 10.64 -20.52
N LEU A 59 4.87 10.48 -21.44
CA LEU A 59 4.57 9.21 -22.12
C LEU A 59 5.77 8.62 -22.87
N GLU A 60 6.57 9.46 -23.55
CA GLU A 60 7.76 9.02 -24.30
C GLU A 60 8.85 8.49 -23.36
N TRP A 61 9.05 9.13 -22.21
CA TRP A 61 9.98 8.65 -21.19
C TRP A 61 9.55 7.30 -20.64
N VAL A 62 8.26 7.15 -20.34
CA VAL A 62 7.67 5.89 -19.84
C VAL A 62 7.87 4.79 -20.88
N GLU A 63 7.50 5.01 -22.15
CA GLU A 63 7.66 4.01 -23.22
C GLU A 63 9.13 3.64 -23.42
N TYR A 64 10.05 4.61 -23.44
CA TYR A 64 11.48 4.36 -23.55
C TYR A 64 11.98 3.46 -22.42
N HIS A 65 11.61 3.75 -21.17
CA HIS A 65 12.09 2.98 -20.01
C HIS A 65 11.40 1.62 -19.89
N VAL A 66 10.14 1.47 -20.28
CA VAL A 66 9.55 0.14 -20.43
C VAL A 66 10.34 -0.71 -21.43
N ARG A 67 10.75 -0.15 -22.58
CA ARG A 67 11.58 -0.87 -23.55
C ARG A 67 12.98 -1.21 -23.01
N LYS A 68 13.57 -0.34 -22.19
CA LYS A 68 14.92 -0.47 -21.64
C LYS A 68 15.00 -1.47 -20.48
N CYS A 69 14.02 -1.47 -19.59
CA CYS A 69 14.05 -2.27 -18.38
C CYS A 69 13.58 -3.71 -18.58
N ASP A 70 13.94 -4.60 -17.67
CA ASP A 70 13.60 -6.03 -17.71
C ASP A 70 12.27 -6.29 -17.00
N VAL A 71 12.02 -5.58 -15.89
CA VAL A 71 10.82 -5.73 -15.05
C VAL A 71 10.20 -4.37 -14.79
N ILE A 72 8.89 -4.29 -14.94
CA ILE A 72 8.10 -3.06 -14.83
C ILE A 72 7.14 -3.16 -13.63
N LEU A 73 7.22 -2.20 -12.71
CA LEU A 73 6.31 -2.05 -11.57
C LEU A 73 5.56 -0.72 -11.67
N PRO A 74 4.33 -0.69 -12.19
CA PRO A 74 3.50 0.51 -12.25
C PRO A 74 2.77 0.70 -10.91
N LEU A 75 3.42 1.33 -9.92
CA LEU A 75 2.89 1.49 -8.56
C LEU A 75 2.02 2.74 -8.38
N VAL A 76 1.89 3.58 -9.42
CA VAL A 76 1.06 4.80 -9.36
C VAL A 76 -0.41 4.42 -9.23
N ALA A 77 -1.02 4.81 -8.12
CA ALA A 77 -2.44 4.58 -7.84
C ALA A 77 -2.94 5.47 -6.70
N ILE A 78 -4.24 5.75 -6.70
CA ILE A 78 -4.94 6.33 -5.56
C ILE A 78 -5.46 5.16 -4.70
N ALA A 79 -4.90 5.01 -3.51
CA ALA A 79 -5.22 3.89 -2.61
C ALA A 79 -5.87 4.33 -1.29
N THR A 80 -6.65 5.42 -1.32
CA THR A 80 -7.29 6.03 -0.15
C THR A 80 -8.81 5.96 -0.25
N PRO A 81 -9.50 5.25 0.66
CA PRO A 81 -10.95 5.01 0.59
C PRO A 81 -11.81 6.28 0.50
N ALA A 82 -11.42 7.36 1.18
CA ALA A 82 -12.15 8.62 1.11
C ALA A 82 -12.14 9.21 -0.32
N THR A 83 -11.02 9.06 -1.04
CA THR A 83 -10.91 9.54 -2.43
C THR A 83 -11.79 8.72 -3.38
N TYR A 84 -11.97 7.42 -3.14
CA TYR A 84 -12.88 6.60 -3.96
C TYR A 84 -14.32 7.12 -3.95
N VAL A 85 -14.75 7.70 -2.83
CA VAL A 85 -16.10 8.25 -2.67
C VAL A 85 -16.19 9.69 -3.20
N ARG A 86 -15.16 10.51 -2.96
CA ARG A 86 -15.17 11.93 -3.28
C ARG A 86 -14.82 12.23 -4.73
N GLU A 87 -13.85 11.48 -5.29
CA GLU A 87 -13.28 11.72 -6.63
C GLU A 87 -13.21 10.41 -7.45
N PRO A 88 -14.33 9.68 -7.65
CA PRO A 88 -14.31 8.36 -8.27
C PRO A 88 -13.77 8.36 -9.70
N LEU A 89 -14.02 9.41 -10.47
CA LEU A 89 -13.51 9.53 -11.84
C LEU A 89 -11.99 9.69 -11.87
N ARG A 90 -11.41 10.46 -10.95
CA ARG A 90 -9.97 10.59 -10.83
C ARG A 90 -9.29 9.26 -10.48
N VAL A 91 -9.95 8.41 -9.68
CA VAL A 91 -9.48 7.04 -9.41
C VAL A 91 -9.48 6.22 -10.69
N PHE A 92 -10.53 6.30 -11.50
CA PHE A 92 -10.59 5.62 -12.79
C PHE A 92 -9.49 6.11 -13.75
N GLU A 93 -9.36 7.42 -13.92
CA GLU A 93 -8.36 8.03 -14.82
C GLU A 93 -6.93 7.62 -14.45
N LEU A 94 -6.55 7.76 -13.18
CA LEU A 94 -5.18 7.45 -12.75
C LEU A 94 -4.91 5.95 -12.62
N ASP A 95 -5.83 5.20 -11.99
CA ASP A 95 -5.57 3.79 -11.67
C ASP A 95 -5.80 2.87 -12.86
N PHE A 96 -6.66 3.27 -13.82
CA PHE A 96 -6.94 2.48 -15.02
C PHE A 96 -6.33 3.09 -16.28
N GLU A 97 -6.78 4.30 -16.68
CA GLU A 97 -6.41 4.86 -17.99
C GLU A 97 -4.92 5.16 -18.09
N ALA A 98 -4.30 5.69 -17.03
CA ALA A 98 -2.86 5.95 -17.03
C ALA A 98 -2.01 4.67 -16.97
N ASN A 99 -2.49 3.60 -16.35
CA ASN A 99 -1.76 2.34 -16.24
C ASN A 99 -1.93 1.42 -17.47
N LEU A 100 -3.05 1.48 -18.16
CA LEU A 100 -3.32 0.61 -19.32
C LEU A 100 -2.29 0.77 -20.46
N PRO A 101 -1.84 1.99 -20.86
CA PRO A 101 -0.77 2.17 -21.84
C PRO A 101 0.54 1.51 -21.41
N ILE A 102 0.90 1.55 -20.13
CA ILE A 102 2.12 0.90 -19.61
C ILE A 102 2.06 -0.61 -19.83
N ILE A 103 0.92 -1.24 -19.52
CA ILE A 103 0.72 -2.68 -19.78
C ILE A 103 0.82 -2.99 -21.28
N ARG A 104 0.23 -2.15 -22.14
CA ARG A 104 0.33 -2.30 -23.60
C ARG A 104 1.77 -2.17 -24.10
N HIS A 105 2.57 -1.29 -23.50
CA HIS A 105 4.00 -1.20 -23.79
C HIS A 105 4.74 -2.46 -23.35
N CYS A 106 4.41 -3.05 -22.18
CA CYS A 106 4.98 -4.32 -21.75
C CYS A 106 4.69 -5.44 -22.78
N VAL A 107 3.47 -5.51 -23.31
CA VAL A 107 3.11 -6.44 -24.39
C VAL A 107 3.93 -6.17 -25.66
N LYS A 108 3.94 -4.89 -26.12
CA LYS A 108 4.65 -4.45 -27.36
C LYS A 108 6.13 -4.81 -27.33
N TYR A 109 6.78 -4.60 -26.19
CA TYR A 109 8.22 -4.78 -26.03
C TYR A 109 8.61 -6.09 -25.35
N LYS A 110 7.65 -6.99 -25.11
CA LYS A 110 7.84 -8.30 -24.47
C LYS A 110 8.55 -8.15 -23.11
N LYS A 111 8.09 -7.23 -22.28
CA LYS A 111 8.65 -6.95 -20.95
C LYS A 111 7.76 -7.55 -19.88
N ARG A 112 8.41 -8.00 -18.80
CA ARG A 112 7.72 -8.58 -17.68
C ARG A 112 7.10 -7.48 -16.81
N VAL A 113 5.84 -7.65 -16.39
CA VAL A 113 5.15 -6.76 -15.46
C VAL A 113 4.90 -7.45 -14.12
N VAL A 114 5.27 -6.79 -13.02
CA VAL A 114 4.89 -7.16 -11.66
C VAL A 114 3.87 -6.11 -11.21
N PHE A 115 2.58 -6.47 -11.30
CA PHE A 115 1.49 -5.51 -11.20
C PHE A 115 0.88 -5.47 -9.79
N PRO A 116 0.77 -4.28 -9.18
CA PRO A 116 0.11 -4.08 -7.90
C PRO A 116 -1.42 -4.15 -8.07
N SER A 117 -2.00 -5.33 -7.86
CA SER A 117 -3.41 -5.50 -7.60
C SER A 117 -3.71 -5.01 -6.16
N THR A 118 -4.70 -5.53 -5.51
CA THR A 118 -5.07 -5.15 -4.15
C THR A 118 -5.95 -6.21 -3.49
N SER A 119 -5.93 -6.30 -2.17
CA SER A 119 -6.93 -7.09 -1.42
C SER A 119 -8.37 -6.57 -1.58
N GLU A 120 -8.54 -5.34 -2.06
CA GLU A 120 -9.87 -4.76 -2.34
C GLU A 120 -10.60 -5.46 -3.50
N VAL A 121 -9.88 -6.17 -4.39
CA VAL A 121 -10.50 -6.90 -5.51
C VAL A 121 -11.41 -8.04 -5.03
N TYR A 122 -11.18 -8.60 -3.84
CA TYR A 122 -12.07 -9.60 -3.27
C TYR A 122 -13.45 -9.02 -2.91
N GLY A 123 -13.50 -7.70 -2.67
CA GLY A 123 -14.73 -6.97 -2.46
C GLY A 123 -15.54 -7.49 -1.27
N ALA A 124 -16.80 -7.79 -1.52
CA ALA A 124 -17.77 -8.29 -0.53
C ALA A 124 -17.83 -9.83 -0.48
N SER A 125 -16.77 -10.53 -0.87
CA SER A 125 -16.72 -12.00 -0.75
C SER A 125 -16.98 -12.43 0.69
N ARG A 126 -17.65 -13.56 0.83
CA ARG A 126 -18.03 -14.15 2.14
C ARG A 126 -17.06 -15.21 2.63
N ASP A 127 -15.99 -15.47 1.89
CA ASP A 127 -14.96 -16.42 2.29
C ASP A 127 -14.29 -15.96 3.59
N LYS A 128 -14.01 -16.92 4.47
CA LYS A 128 -13.30 -16.63 5.73
C LYS A 128 -11.84 -16.22 5.49
N GLU A 129 -11.24 -16.78 4.46
CA GLU A 129 -9.86 -16.55 4.05
C GLU A 129 -9.85 -16.36 2.54
N PHE A 130 -9.25 -15.28 2.07
CA PHE A 130 -9.25 -14.93 0.65
C PHE A 130 -8.12 -15.64 -0.08
N ASP A 131 -8.47 -16.55 -0.94
CA ASP A 131 -7.55 -17.31 -1.77
C ASP A 131 -7.48 -16.67 -3.17
N PRO A 132 -6.27 -16.46 -3.74
CA PRO A 132 -6.12 -15.75 -5.01
C PRO A 132 -6.69 -16.51 -6.21
N GLU A 133 -6.85 -17.83 -6.13
CA GLU A 133 -7.30 -18.67 -7.24
C GLU A 133 -8.79 -19.01 -7.16
N THR A 134 -9.34 -19.14 -5.95
CA THR A 134 -10.68 -19.70 -5.76
C THR A 134 -11.72 -18.73 -5.22
N THR A 135 -11.28 -17.67 -4.50
CA THR A 135 -12.22 -16.71 -3.92
C THR A 135 -12.88 -15.85 -5.01
N GLU A 136 -14.22 -15.81 -5.00
CA GLU A 136 -14.99 -14.95 -5.90
C GLU A 136 -14.76 -13.46 -5.64
N LEU A 137 -14.66 -12.67 -6.72
CA LEU A 137 -14.44 -11.22 -6.65
C LEU A 137 -15.78 -10.50 -6.75
N ILE A 138 -16.39 -10.14 -5.61
CA ILE A 138 -17.76 -9.63 -5.51
C ILE A 138 -17.76 -8.13 -5.27
N LEU A 139 -18.38 -7.36 -6.18
CA LEU A 139 -18.58 -5.92 -6.02
C LEU A 139 -19.97 -5.62 -5.52
N GLY A 140 -20.13 -4.51 -4.79
CA GLY A 140 -21.39 -4.04 -4.31
C GLY A 140 -22.17 -3.19 -5.33
N PRO A 141 -23.32 -2.60 -4.91
CA PRO A 141 -24.18 -1.80 -5.79
C PRO A 141 -23.47 -0.60 -6.42
N ILE A 142 -23.85 -0.25 -7.66
CA ILE A 142 -23.20 0.81 -8.47
C ILE A 142 -23.22 2.18 -7.77
N HIS A 143 -24.27 2.53 -7.04
CA HIS A 143 -24.37 3.80 -6.32
C HIS A 143 -23.41 3.90 -5.11
N LYS A 144 -22.71 2.84 -4.74
CA LYS A 144 -21.65 2.83 -3.73
C LYS A 144 -20.29 3.10 -4.39
N GLN A 145 -19.95 4.36 -4.52
CA GLN A 145 -18.76 4.83 -5.27
C GLN A 145 -17.44 4.21 -4.83
N ARG A 146 -17.35 3.77 -3.57
CA ARG A 146 -16.13 3.12 -3.08
C ARG A 146 -15.68 1.91 -3.91
N TRP A 147 -16.59 1.28 -4.63
CA TRP A 147 -16.27 0.10 -5.44
C TRP A 147 -15.50 0.42 -6.73
N ILE A 148 -15.39 1.71 -7.10
CA ILE A 148 -14.65 2.11 -8.31
C ILE A 148 -13.21 1.59 -8.29
N TYR A 149 -12.51 1.71 -7.15
CA TYR A 149 -11.13 1.24 -7.00
C TYR A 149 -11.00 -0.27 -7.20
N SER A 150 -11.87 -1.05 -6.54
CA SER A 150 -11.91 -2.50 -6.71
C SER A 150 -12.24 -2.89 -8.14
N CYS A 151 -13.16 -2.18 -8.79
CA CYS A 151 -13.59 -2.41 -10.17
C CYS A 151 -12.42 -2.20 -11.15
N VAL A 152 -11.73 -1.06 -11.07
CA VAL A 152 -10.62 -0.76 -11.99
C VAL A 152 -9.45 -1.71 -11.81
N LYS A 153 -9.14 -2.10 -10.57
CA LYS A 153 -8.10 -3.10 -10.29
C LYS A 153 -8.47 -4.50 -10.78
N GLN A 154 -9.72 -4.94 -10.58
CA GLN A 154 -10.21 -6.20 -11.15
C GLN A 154 -10.15 -6.20 -12.68
N LEU A 155 -10.49 -5.08 -13.32
CA LEU A 155 -10.45 -4.99 -14.78
C LEU A 155 -9.01 -5.07 -15.30
N LEU A 156 -8.06 -4.39 -14.66
CA LEU A 156 -6.63 -4.50 -15.01
C LEU A 156 -6.08 -5.90 -14.77
N ASP A 157 -6.42 -6.55 -13.65
CA ASP A 157 -6.04 -7.95 -13.38
C ASP A 157 -6.48 -8.86 -14.55
N ARG A 158 -7.74 -8.71 -15.02
CA ARG A 158 -8.28 -9.51 -16.13
C ARG A 158 -7.64 -9.18 -17.47
N ILE A 159 -7.33 -7.91 -17.74
CA ILE A 159 -6.63 -7.48 -18.96
C ILE A 159 -5.21 -8.04 -18.99
N ILE A 160 -4.49 -7.95 -17.89
CA ILE A 160 -3.12 -8.49 -17.77
C ILE A 160 -3.15 -10.01 -17.94
N TRP A 161 -4.11 -10.69 -17.31
CA TRP A 161 -4.30 -12.12 -17.47
C TRP A 161 -4.56 -12.51 -18.94
N ALA A 162 -5.45 -11.77 -19.62
CA ALA A 162 -5.75 -12.01 -21.05
C ALA A 162 -4.52 -11.80 -21.93
N TYR A 163 -3.71 -10.77 -21.68
CA TYR A 163 -2.42 -10.59 -22.36
C TYR A 163 -1.41 -11.69 -22.00
N GLY A 164 -1.48 -12.24 -20.79
CA GLY A 164 -0.70 -13.40 -20.39
C GLY A 164 -0.95 -14.62 -21.28
N GLN A 165 -2.21 -14.87 -21.65
CA GLN A 165 -2.58 -15.92 -22.61
C GLN A 165 -2.02 -15.66 -24.02
N GLN A 166 -1.58 -14.44 -24.32
CA GLN A 166 -0.93 -14.02 -25.56
C GLN A 166 0.59 -13.89 -25.42
N GLY A 167 1.16 -14.30 -24.28
CA GLY A 167 2.60 -14.36 -24.07
C GLY A 167 3.20 -13.20 -23.23
N LEU A 168 2.39 -12.33 -22.62
CA LEU A 168 2.90 -11.37 -21.63
C LEU A 168 3.37 -12.13 -20.39
N GLN A 169 4.63 -11.94 -19.99
CA GLN A 169 5.11 -12.39 -18.69
C GLN A 169 4.62 -11.44 -17.61
N PHE A 170 3.91 -11.96 -16.62
CA PHE A 170 3.35 -11.13 -15.56
C PHE A 170 3.29 -11.86 -14.22
N THR A 171 3.24 -11.07 -13.16
CA THR A 171 2.81 -11.50 -11.82
C THR A 171 1.86 -10.45 -11.27
N LEU A 172 0.71 -10.88 -10.72
CA LEU A 172 -0.17 -10.01 -9.94
C LEU A 172 0.12 -10.22 -8.46
N PHE A 173 0.34 -9.14 -7.71
CA PHE A 173 0.43 -9.24 -6.27
C PHE A 173 -0.67 -8.42 -5.60
N ARG A 174 -1.24 -8.95 -4.51
CA ARG A 174 -2.35 -8.36 -3.75
C ARG A 174 -1.87 -7.99 -2.35
N PRO A 175 -1.53 -6.71 -2.11
CA PRO A 175 -1.19 -6.23 -0.78
C PRO A 175 -2.34 -6.35 0.22
N PHE A 176 -2.05 -6.80 1.45
CA PHE A 176 -2.98 -6.79 2.57
C PHE A 176 -2.50 -5.82 3.65
N ASN A 177 -3.04 -4.60 3.61
CA ASN A 177 -2.80 -3.50 4.57
C ASN A 177 -1.33 -3.38 5.00
N TRP A 178 -0.45 -3.12 4.05
CA TRP A 178 0.96 -2.91 4.34
C TRP A 178 1.16 -1.66 5.18
N ILE A 179 1.93 -1.79 6.25
CA ILE A 179 2.22 -0.75 7.23
C ILE A 179 3.71 -0.58 7.43
N GLY A 180 4.13 0.65 7.74
CA GLY A 180 5.53 1.00 7.95
C GLY A 180 5.71 2.51 8.11
N SER A 181 6.95 2.94 8.26
CA SER A 181 7.30 4.36 8.31
C SER A 181 6.98 5.06 6.98
N GLY A 182 6.48 6.29 7.05
CA GLY A 182 6.15 7.07 5.86
C GLY A 182 4.97 6.52 5.05
N LEU A 183 4.04 5.78 5.70
CA LEU A 183 2.84 5.26 5.05
C LEU A 183 2.01 6.39 4.43
N ASP A 184 1.69 7.42 5.23
CA ASP A 184 1.04 8.65 4.82
C ASP A 184 1.63 9.81 5.62
N SER A 185 1.29 11.07 5.31
CA SER A 185 1.65 12.22 6.13
C SER A 185 0.80 12.26 7.41
N MET A 186 1.45 12.55 8.55
CA MET A 186 0.76 12.82 9.82
C MET A 186 0.18 14.23 9.87
N ASP A 187 0.71 15.14 9.04
CA ASP A 187 0.37 16.57 9.04
C ASP A 187 -0.86 16.89 8.18
N ASP A 188 -1.43 15.89 7.49
CA ASP A 188 -2.65 16.10 6.71
C ASP A 188 -3.87 16.12 7.66
N PRO A 189 -4.45 17.30 7.92
CA PRO A 189 -5.56 17.45 8.88
C PRO A 189 -6.89 16.93 8.36
N LYS A 190 -7.00 16.52 7.09
CA LYS A 190 -8.26 16.02 6.53
C LYS A 190 -8.55 14.62 7.02
N GLU A 191 -9.62 14.48 7.79
CA GLU A 191 -10.18 13.17 8.14
C GLU A 191 -10.40 12.32 6.89
N GLY A 192 -9.90 11.08 6.93
CA GLY A 192 -10.04 10.12 5.82
C GLY A 192 -9.05 10.33 4.67
N SER A 193 -8.12 11.29 4.74
CA SER A 193 -7.08 11.46 3.71
C SER A 193 -5.94 10.44 3.87
N SER A 194 -5.61 10.05 5.10
CA SER A 194 -4.61 9.03 5.40
C SER A 194 -5.24 7.71 5.85
N ARG A 195 -4.45 6.63 5.78
CA ARG A 195 -4.90 5.29 6.22
C ARG A 195 -4.98 5.23 7.75
N VAL A 196 -5.81 4.32 8.25
CA VAL A 196 -6.21 4.23 9.67
C VAL A 196 -5.04 4.29 10.66
N LEU A 197 -3.92 3.63 10.39
CA LEU A 197 -2.77 3.61 11.28
C LEU A 197 -2.14 5.01 11.41
N THR A 198 -1.92 5.70 10.30
CA THR A 198 -1.34 7.06 10.30
C THR A 198 -2.29 8.07 10.94
N GLN A 199 -3.61 7.93 10.72
CA GLN A 199 -4.62 8.75 11.41
C GLN A 199 -4.54 8.57 12.91
N PHE A 200 -4.50 7.34 13.40
CA PHE A 200 -4.43 7.05 14.84
C PHE A 200 -3.15 7.60 15.45
N LEU A 201 -2.01 7.43 14.78
CA LEU A 201 -0.75 8.01 15.24
C LEU A 201 -0.82 9.53 15.32
N GLY A 202 -1.36 10.19 14.29
CA GLY A 202 -1.55 11.64 14.29
C GLY A 202 -2.46 12.13 15.43
N HIS A 203 -3.57 11.41 15.69
CA HIS A 203 -4.46 11.74 16.83
C HIS A 203 -3.74 11.56 18.17
N ILE A 204 -2.94 10.51 18.34
CA ILE A 204 -2.14 10.30 19.55
C ILE A 204 -1.14 11.42 19.75
N VAL A 205 -0.43 11.83 18.70
CA VAL A 205 0.57 12.92 18.74
C VAL A 205 -0.07 14.25 19.13
N ARG A 206 -1.29 14.51 18.68
CA ARG A 206 -2.02 15.75 18.99
C ARG A 206 -2.87 15.69 20.25
N GLY A 207 -3.00 14.52 20.91
CA GLY A 207 -3.87 14.31 22.06
C GLY A 207 -5.36 14.37 21.72
N GLU A 208 -5.71 14.13 20.46
CA GLU A 208 -7.08 14.17 19.93
C GLU A 208 -7.79 12.81 20.05
N PRO A 209 -9.13 12.79 20.09
CA PRO A 209 -9.88 11.52 20.12
C PRO A 209 -9.66 10.69 18.85
N ILE A 210 -9.43 9.39 19.01
CA ILE A 210 -9.44 8.41 17.93
C ILE A 210 -10.88 8.02 17.63
N LYS A 211 -11.33 8.25 16.40
CA LYS A 211 -12.68 7.90 15.91
C LYS A 211 -12.71 6.46 15.41
N LEU A 212 -13.53 5.63 16.05
CA LEU A 212 -13.76 4.24 15.66
C LEU A 212 -15.06 4.13 14.87
N VAL A 213 -14.94 3.96 13.57
CA VAL A 213 -16.10 3.83 12.68
C VAL A 213 -16.84 2.54 12.99
N ASP A 214 -18.15 2.64 13.28
CA ASP A 214 -19.04 1.53 13.68
C ASP A 214 -18.41 0.66 14.79
N GLY A 215 -17.81 1.32 15.79
CA GLY A 215 -17.16 0.67 16.92
C GLY A 215 -15.79 0.04 16.62
N GLY A 216 -15.28 0.16 15.39
CA GLY A 216 -13.99 -0.40 14.98
C GLY A 216 -13.96 -1.94 14.99
N THR A 217 -15.09 -2.60 14.76
CA THR A 217 -15.23 -4.07 14.81
C THR A 217 -14.67 -4.79 13.60
N GLN A 218 -14.56 -4.09 12.46
CA GLN A 218 -13.99 -4.64 11.23
C GLN A 218 -12.54 -5.08 11.40
N THR A 219 -12.18 -6.25 10.86
CA THR A 219 -10.85 -6.84 11.00
C THR A 219 -10.02 -6.66 9.73
N ARG A 220 -8.71 -6.44 9.93
CA ARG A 220 -7.73 -6.33 8.85
C ARG A 220 -6.47 -7.12 9.20
N ALA A 221 -5.90 -7.78 8.22
CA ALA A 221 -4.58 -8.37 8.33
C ALA A 221 -3.52 -7.33 7.94
N PHE A 222 -2.63 -6.98 8.86
CA PHE A 222 -1.59 -5.98 8.66
C PHE A 222 -0.25 -6.65 8.35
N THR A 223 0.48 -6.12 7.39
CA THR A 223 1.78 -6.66 6.97
C THR A 223 2.85 -5.59 7.08
N PHE A 224 3.94 -5.88 7.77
CA PHE A 224 5.05 -4.94 7.86
C PHE A 224 5.74 -4.80 6.51
N ILE A 225 6.12 -3.58 6.18
CA ILE A 225 6.64 -3.25 4.84
C ILE A 225 7.92 -4.00 4.50
N ASP A 226 8.80 -4.26 5.48
CA ASP A 226 10.06 -4.95 5.24
C ASP A 226 9.82 -6.42 4.84
N ASP A 227 8.87 -7.12 5.48
CA ASP A 227 8.44 -8.45 5.06
C ASP A 227 7.87 -8.43 3.63
N ALA A 228 7.08 -7.40 3.31
CA ALA A 228 6.43 -7.27 2.01
C ALA A 228 7.43 -7.01 0.87
N VAL A 229 8.42 -6.14 1.07
CA VAL A 229 9.43 -5.86 0.03
C VAL A 229 10.42 -7.02 -0.17
N GLU A 230 10.68 -7.84 0.87
CA GLU A 230 11.40 -9.10 0.73
C GLU A 230 10.66 -10.04 -0.25
N CYS A 231 9.34 -10.20 -0.07
CA CYS A 231 8.50 -10.97 -1.00
C CYS A 231 8.51 -10.39 -2.41
N LEU A 232 8.31 -9.08 -2.55
CA LEU A 232 8.35 -8.41 -3.86
C LEU A 232 9.69 -8.60 -4.57
N THR A 233 10.79 -8.58 -3.84
CA THR A 233 12.13 -8.83 -4.41
C THR A 233 12.19 -10.22 -5.05
N THR A 234 11.64 -11.24 -4.38
CA THR A 234 11.53 -12.60 -4.94
C THR A 234 10.66 -12.63 -6.20
N LEU A 235 9.54 -11.89 -6.23
CA LEU A 235 8.69 -11.77 -7.42
C LEU A 235 9.41 -11.07 -8.58
N ILE A 236 10.21 -10.04 -8.31
CA ILE A 236 11.00 -9.32 -9.33
C ILE A 236 12.14 -10.20 -9.82
N ASP A 237 12.82 -10.91 -8.93
CA ASP A 237 13.89 -11.82 -9.31
C ASP A 237 13.39 -12.98 -10.16
N ASN A 238 12.26 -13.55 -9.77
CA ASN A 238 11.55 -14.60 -10.52
C ASN A 238 12.45 -15.77 -10.93
N PRO A 239 13.14 -16.41 -10.00
CA PRO A 239 14.07 -17.50 -10.33
C PRO A 239 13.31 -18.63 -11.05
N ASN A 240 13.85 -19.06 -12.19
CA ASN A 240 13.27 -20.12 -13.03
C ASN A 240 11.82 -19.85 -13.50
N GLY A 241 11.35 -18.60 -13.53
CA GLY A 241 10.00 -18.24 -13.95
C GLY A 241 8.89 -18.66 -12.98
N ILE A 242 9.22 -18.90 -11.70
CA ILE A 242 8.29 -19.47 -10.71
C ILE A 242 7.04 -18.61 -10.49
N ALA A 243 7.14 -17.30 -10.69
CA ALA A 243 6.05 -16.35 -10.50
C ALA A 243 5.36 -15.91 -11.79
N ASP A 244 5.73 -16.46 -12.95
CA ASP A 244 5.11 -16.09 -14.23
C ASP A 244 3.68 -16.63 -14.33
N GLY A 245 2.75 -15.74 -14.71
CA GLY A 245 1.32 -16.07 -14.87
C GLY A 245 0.62 -16.34 -13.53
N LYS A 246 1.15 -15.86 -12.42
CA LYS A 246 0.65 -16.16 -11.07
C LYS A 246 0.06 -14.94 -10.36
N ILE A 247 -0.77 -15.24 -9.36
CA ILE A 247 -1.37 -14.25 -8.45
C ILE A 247 -0.96 -14.61 -7.03
N TYR A 248 -0.40 -13.65 -6.29
CA TYR A 248 0.03 -13.86 -4.91
C TYR A 248 -0.60 -12.86 -3.96
N ASN A 249 -1.19 -13.36 -2.88
CA ASN A 249 -1.49 -12.52 -1.72
C ASN A 249 -0.20 -12.30 -0.93
N ILE A 250 0.14 -11.03 -0.67
CA ILE A 250 1.24 -10.67 0.22
C ILE A 250 0.63 -10.04 1.47
N GLY A 251 0.53 -10.87 2.51
CA GLY A 251 -0.17 -10.54 3.74
C GLY A 251 0.35 -11.33 4.93
N ASN A 252 0.06 -10.84 6.15
CA ASN A 252 0.35 -11.59 7.37
C ASN A 252 -0.96 -12.02 8.05
N PRO A 253 -1.43 -13.26 7.86
CA PRO A 253 -2.66 -13.73 8.46
C PRO A 253 -2.62 -13.77 10.00
N HIS A 254 -1.43 -13.83 10.61
CA HIS A 254 -1.26 -13.83 12.06
C HIS A 254 -1.42 -12.44 12.67
N ASN A 255 -1.27 -11.37 11.89
CA ASN A 255 -1.50 -9.98 12.29
C ASN A 255 -2.92 -9.51 11.95
N SER A 256 -3.94 -10.35 12.14
CA SER A 256 -5.35 -9.99 11.92
C SER A 256 -5.97 -9.42 13.20
N TYR A 257 -6.28 -8.13 13.17
CA TYR A 257 -6.82 -7.41 14.32
C TYR A 257 -8.03 -6.55 13.93
N SER A 258 -8.94 -6.33 14.88
CA SER A 258 -9.96 -5.31 14.71
C SER A 258 -9.33 -3.91 14.74
N ILE A 259 -9.99 -2.95 14.10
CA ILE A 259 -9.52 -1.55 14.11
C ILE A 259 -9.51 -0.98 15.54
N ARG A 260 -10.48 -1.39 16.40
CA ARG A 260 -10.47 -1.07 17.83
C ARG A 260 -9.20 -1.63 18.52
N LYS A 261 -8.88 -2.91 18.29
CA LYS A 261 -7.69 -3.53 18.89
C LYS A 261 -6.40 -2.87 18.43
N LEU A 262 -6.32 -2.47 17.16
CA LEU A 262 -5.21 -1.67 16.64
C LEU A 262 -5.06 -0.35 17.44
N ALA A 263 -6.15 0.39 17.64
CA ALA A 263 -6.12 1.64 18.40
C ALA A 263 -5.67 1.42 19.85
N GLU A 264 -6.17 0.38 20.51
CA GLU A 264 -5.77 0.01 21.87
C GLU A 264 -4.28 -0.32 21.97
N MET A 265 -3.74 -1.13 21.03
CA MET A 265 -2.32 -1.46 21.00
C MET A 265 -1.45 -0.23 20.76
N MET A 266 -1.86 0.67 19.86
CA MET A 266 -1.14 1.91 19.59
C MET A 266 -1.13 2.83 20.82
N LEU A 267 -2.25 2.97 21.54
CA LEU A 267 -2.31 3.75 22.79
C LEU A 267 -1.44 3.13 23.88
N GLU A 268 -1.45 1.81 24.06
CA GLU A 268 -0.59 1.11 25.00
C GLU A 268 0.90 1.40 24.74
N ILE A 269 1.32 1.29 23.47
CA ILE A 269 2.69 1.59 23.06
C ILE A 269 3.02 3.06 23.34
N ALA A 270 2.15 3.99 22.94
CA ALA A 270 2.35 5.42 23.13
C ALA A 270 2.48 5.79 24.61
N LEU A 271 1.64 5.23 25.47
CA LEU A 271 1.69 5.46 26.92
C LEU A 271 2.98 4.93 27.57
N SER A 272 3.60 3.92 27.00
CA SER A 272 4.88 3.36 27.47
C SER A 272 6.11 4.16 27.05
N ARG A 273 5.95 5.16 26.16
CA ARG A 273 7.03 5.96 25.60
C ARG A 273 7.00 7.40 26.09
N PRO A 274 8.09 7.91 26.72
CA PRO A 274 8.12 9.25 27.29
C PRO A 274 7.73 10.36 26.31
N GLU A 275 8.11 10.22 25.04
CA GLU A 275 7.87 11.22 23.98
C GLU A 275 6.41 11.32 23.54
N TYR A 276 5.62 10.23 23.70
CA TYR A 276 4.22 10.17 23.31
C TYR A 276 3.25 10.20 24.50
N ALA A 277 3.69 9.77 25.69
CA ALA A 277 2.83 9.58 26.85
C ALA A 277 2.05 10.84 27.28
N PRO A 278 2.59 12.08 27.21
CA PRO A 278 1.85 13.28 27.60
C PRO A 278 0.57 13.48 26.79
N THR A 279 0.64 13.32 25.47
CA THR A 279 -0.52 13.49 24.57
C THR A 279 -1.41 12.26 24.55
N ALA A 280 -0.82 11.05 24.59
CA ALA A 280 -1.56 9.79 24.63
C ALA A 280 -2.53 9.68 25.82
N ARG A 281 -2.20 10.27 26.99
CA ARG A 281 -3.10 10.30 28.16
C ARG A 281 -4.40 11.07 27.90
N ASN A 282 -4.40 12.01 26.98
CA ASN A 282 -5.57 12.81 26.61
C ASN A 282 -6.38 12.15 25.48
N THR A 283 -5.78 11.21 24.74
CA THR A 283 -6.41 10.55 23.61
C THR A 283 -7.46 9.55 24.06
N LYS A 284 -8.70 9.74 23.62
CA LYS A 284 -9.85 8.87 23.92
C LYS A 284 -10.30 8.11 22.68
N LEU A 285 -10.84 6.91 22.86
CA LEU A 285 -11.54 6.19 21.80
C LEU A 285 -13.00 6.59 21.79
N ILE A 286 -13.51 7.04 20.64
CA ILE A 286 -14.92 7.43 20.47
C ILE A 286 -15.53 6.70 19.28
N ASP A 287 -16.75 6.23 19.42
CA ASP A 287 -17.47 5.57 18.33
C ASP A 287 -18.18 6.60 17.44
N VAL A 288 -18.08 6.44 16.13
CA VAL A 288 -18.74 7.26 15.12
C VAL A 288 -19.41 6.38 14.07
N SER A 289 -20.51 6.88 13.46
CA SER A 289 -21.15 6.11 12.38
C SER A 289 -20.35 6.20 11.08
N ALA A 290 -20.38 5.14 10.25
CA ALA A 290 -19.78 5.16 8.92
C ALA A 290 -20.43 6.23 8.03
N LEU A 291 -21.72 6.51 8.21
CA LEU A 291 -22.43 7.54 7.47
C LEU A 291 -21.88 8.95 7.75
N ASP A 292 -21.62 9.26 9.03
CA ASP A 292 -21.10 10.57 9.44
C ASP A 292 -19.63 10.74 9.02
N TYR A 293 -18.86 9.66 9.03
CA TYR A 293 -17.42 9.70 8.75
C TYR A 293 -17.11 9.70 7.25
N TYR A 294 -17.70 8.79 6.47
CA TYR A 294 -17.41 8.59 5.04
C TYR A 294 -18.51 9.08 4.10
N GLY A 295 -19.72 9.29 4.59
CA GLY A 295 -20.89 9.65 3.77
C GLY A 295 -21.61 8.44 3.13
N LYS A 296 -22.68 8.74 2.35
CA LYS A 296 -23.61 7.73 1.80
C LYS A 296 -22.98 6.74 0.80
N GLY A 297 -21.88 7.13 0.13
CA GLY A 297 -21.23 6.32 -0.90
C GLY A 297 -20.35 5.19 -0.37
N TYR A 298 -20.11 5.13 0.94
CA TYR A 298 -19.24 4.15 1.57
C TYR A 298 -19.98 2.83 1.88
N ALA A 299 -19.22 1.73 1.82
CA ALA A 299 -19.60 0.41 2.32
C ALA A 299 -18.33 -0.28 2.82
N ASP A 300 -18.34 -0.83 4.02
CA ASP A 300 -17.18 -1.53 4.56
C ASP A 300 -17.24 -3.05 4.30
N ILE A 301 -16.08 -3.68 4.42
CA ILE A 301 -15.90 -5.13 4.33
C ILE A 301 -15.58 -5.60 5.75
N PRO A 302 -16.39 -6.47 6.37
CA PRO A 302 -16.24 -6.85 7.77
C PRO A 302 -14.89 -7.47 8.11
N ALA A 303 -14.36 -8.34 7.26
CA ALA A 303 -13.09 -9.01 7.47
C ALA A 303 -12.34 -9.20 6.15
N ARG A 304 -11.01 -9.11 6.22
CA ARG A 304 -10.10 -9.42 5.11
C ARG A 304 -8.90 -10.19 5.65
N LEU A 305 -8.94 -11.51 5.48
CA LEU A 305 -7.87 -12.41 5.88
C LEU A 305 -7.24 -13.04 4.63
N PRO A 306 -5.93 -12.89 4.39
CA PRO A 306 -5.28 -13.50 3.23
C PRO A 306 -5.02 -14.98 3.43
N SER A 307 -5.32 -15.82 2.44
CA SER A 307 -4.60 -17.06 2.22
C SER A 307 -3.25 -16.74 1.57
N ILE A 308 -2.17 -17.19 2.18
CA ILE A 308 -0.80 -17.06 1.65
C ILE A 308 -0.20 -18.45 1.33
N LYS A 309 -1.04 -19.47 1.17
CA LYS A 309 -0.60 -20.86 0.96
C LYS A 309 0.29 -21.01 -0.27
N ASN A 310 -0.16 -20.46 -1.42
CA ASN A 310 0.65 -20.48 -2.63
C ASN A 310 1.91 -19.62 -2.52
N THR A 311 1.81 -18.44 -1.92
CA THR A 311 2.96 -17.56 -1.66
C THR A 311 4.04 -18.28 -0.85
N THR A 312 3.65 -18.95 0.24
CA THR A 312 4.57 -19.73 1.08
C THR A 312 5.13 -20.95 0.35
N ALA A 313 4.25 -21.70 -0.33
CA ALA A 313 4.66 -22.95 -0.97
C ALA A 313 5.63 -22.73 -2.15
N GLU A 314 5.34 -21.73 -2.97
CA GLU A 314 6.09 -21.48 -4.21
C GLU A 314 7.29 -20.55 -3.97
N LEU A 315 7.09 -19.42 -3.28
CA LEU A 315 8.14 -18.41 -3.07
C LEU A 315 9.01 -18.69 -1.84
N LYS A 316 8.67 -19.69 -1.02
CA LYS A 316 9.32 -19.99 0.26
C LYS A 316 9.36 -18.79 1.21
N TRP A 317 8.38 -17.91 1.08
CA TRP A 317 8.25 -16.71 1.89
C TRP A 317 7.15 -16.87 2.95
N THR A 318 7.44 -16.37 4.15
CA THR A 318 6.48 -16.17 5.23
C THR A 318 6.74 -14.85 5.93
N PRO A 319 5.69 -14.11 6.35
CA PRO A 319 5.89 -12.90 7.14
C PRO A 319 6.50 -13.24 8.49
N LYS A 320 7.46 -12.42 8.95
CA LYS A 320 8.26 -12.66 10.17
C LYS A 320 7.92 -11.70 11.30
N THR A 321 7.40 -10.51 10.95
CA THR A 321 7.21 -9.40 11.88
C THR A 321 5.82 -9.45 12.51
N ASP A 322 5.75 -9.59 13.83
CA ASP A 322 4.50 -9.47 14.57
C ASP A 322 4.01 -8.02 14.65
N MET A 323 2.73 -7.84 15.00
CA MET A 323 2.10 -6.52 15.00
C MET A 323 2.74 -5.56 15.99
N ARG A 324 3.12 -6.02 17.19
CA ARG A 324 3.74 -5.16 18.21
C ARG A 324 5.10 -4.64 17.74
N THR A 325 5.93 -5.52 17.19
CA THR A 325 7.23 -5.17 16.61
C THR A 325 7.08 -4.16 15.48
N ALA A 326 6.12 -4.37 14.57
CA ALA A 326 5.83 -3.45 13.48
C ALA A 326 5.40 -2.06 13.98
N LEU A 327 4.48 -2.02 14.96
CA LEU A 327 4.04 -0.76 15.57
C LEU A 327 5.18 -0.04 16.27
N MET A 328 6.00 -0.74 17.05
CA MET A 328 7.15 -0.14 17.73
C MET A 328 8.12 0.51 16.73
N ALA A 329 8.45 -0.17 15.64
CA ALA A 329 9.31 0.37 14.59
C ALA A 329 8.70 1.62 13.92
N ILE A 330 7.37 1.65 13.75
CA ILE A 330 6.66 2.82 13.23
C ILE A 330 6.76 3.99 14.23
N PHE A 331 6.46 3.79 15.52
CA PHE A 331 6.61 4.83 16.54
C PHE A 331 8.04 5.36 16.61
N ASP A 332 9.06 4.50 16.57
CA ASP A 332 10.47 4.89 16.54
C ASP A 332 10.79 5.81 15.35
N SER A 333 10.25 5.50 14.17
CA SER A 333 10.51 6.27 12.95
C SER A 333 9.95 7.70 13.00
N TYR A 334 8.90 7.93 13.78
CA TYR A 334 8.27 9.24 13.91
C TYR A 334 8.72 10.00 15.17
N ALA A 335 9.42 9.36 16.11
CA ALA A 335 9.87 10.01 17.35
C ALA A 335 10.74 11.25 17.11
N HIS A 336 11.56 11.23 16.02
CA HIS A 336 12.42 12.36 15.66
C HIS A 336 11.68 13.54 15.03
N ALA A 337 10.47 13.35 14.55
CA ALA A 337 9.65 14.38 13.91
C ALA A 337 8.66 15.05 14.89
N LEU A 338 8.64 14.61 16.16
CA LEU A 338 7.76 15.21 17.17
C LEU A 338 8.26 16.60 17.55
N PRO A 339 7.35 17.59 17.77
CA PRO A 339 7.71 18.84 18.40
C PRO A 339 8.34 18.55 19.76
N SER A 340 9.39 19.27 20.11
CA SER A 340 10.00 19.12 21.45
C SER A 340 8.93 19.32 22.52
N ALA A 341 9.01 18.57 23.62
CA ALA A 341 8.02 18.62 24.72
C ALA A 341 7.76 20.05 25.24
N SER A 342 8.75 20.95 25.11
CA SER A 342 8.61 22.38 25.44
C SER A 342 7.72 23.15 24.44
N ALA A 343 7.64 22.74 23.18
CA ALA A 343 6.80 23.41 22.17
C ALA A 343 5.31 22.98 22.28
N LEU A 344 5.03 21.82 22.87
CA LEU A 344 3.66 21.35 23.11
C LEU A 344 3.03 22.04 24.33
N LEU A 345 3.83 22.34 25.36
CA LEU A 345 3.37 23.04 26.56
C LEU A 345 3.14 24.55 26.38
N SER A 346 3.66 25.13 25.30
CA SER A 346 3.49 26.56 24.99
C SER A 346 2.25 26.88 24.12
N ARG A 347 1.45 25.90 23.74
CA ARG A 347 0.19 26.12 23.00
C ARG A 347 -1.04 26.28 23.87
N ASP A 348 -0.93 26.02 25.17
CA ASP A 348 -1.99 26.13 26.17
C ASP A 348 -1.77 27.31 27.16
N ALA A 349 -0.88 28.27 26.83
CA ALA A 349 -0.61 29.46 27.62
C ALA A 349 -1.16 30.74 26.96
#